data_cc47c1bac8f42fcaa592e969611cc3de
#
_entry.id   cc47c1bac8f42fcaa592e969611cc3de
#
_cell.length_a   1.000
_cell.length_b   1.000
_cell.length_c   1.000
_cell.angle_alpha   90.00
_cell.angle_beta   90.00
_cell.angle_gamma   90.00
#
_symmetry.space_group_name_H-M   'P 1'
#
loop_
_entity.id
_entity.type
_entity.pdbx_description
1 polymer ?
#
loop_
_entity_poly.entity_id
_entity_poly.type
_entity_poly.pdbx_seq_one_letter_code
_entity_poly.pdbx_strand_id
1 'polypeptide(L)'
;HSIYFVSYNHIFKLTNDEITVIQSKERMLCSANINGNLYVFKENAGVFLQTGQLFIPLASTEKISNYHISEILPYQDQKLLLITEYHGIYIYDNSTTVPLITQNDPLLKSSQLYCAEIKDDKIYIGTIKSGLIIAEIPTGEIEQYDIRSGLQNNSVLSLNVTEGDNIWLGLDNGISYLETNSPLSNLYTGNQNYGVGYASIIHNGYIYFGTNQGLYYSPWPIKDIRHLALRPVKNADGQVWNLTAIGKTLFCGHNN
;
A
#
# COMPACT_ATOMS: atom_id res chain seq x y z
N HIS A 1 5.77 27.23 -15.93
CA HIS A 1 5.74 26.26 -14.82
C HIS A 1 6.41 26.88 -13.61
N SER A 2 5.84 26.66 -12.42
CA SER A 2 6.46 27.03 -11.14
C SER A 2 6.83 25.79 -10.36
N ILE A 3 7.99 25.83 -9.67
CA ILE A 3 8.41 24.78 -8.75
C ILE A 3 8.23 25.32 -7.34
N TYR A 4 7.71 24.51 -6.44
CA TYR A 4 7.50 24.88 -5.05
C TYR A 4 8.37 24.02 -4.13
N PHE A 5 9.07 24.67 -3.21
CA PHE A 5 9.75 24.04 -2.10
C PHE A 5 9.04 24.49 -0.82
N VAL A 6 8.45 23.55 -0.11
CA VAL A 6 7.68 23.85 1.10
C VAL A 6 8.46 23.40 2.33
N SER A 7 8.64 24.28 3.28
CA SER A 7 9.16 24.01 4.61
C SER A 7 8.09 24.30 5.66
N TYR A 8 8.36 24.05 6.91
CA TYR A 8 7.38 24.24 7.97
C TYR A 8 6.72 25.63 7.99
N ASN A 9 7.44 26.69 7.65
CA ASN A 9 6.93 28.05 7.75
C ASN A 9 7.12 28.89 6.48
N HIS A 10 7.75 28.33 5.44
CA HIS A 10 8.01 29.06 4.21
C HIS A 10 7.72 28.22 2.98
N ILE A 11 7.21 28.88 1.94
CA ILE A 11 7.11 28.34 0.59
C ILE A 11 8.06 29.17 -0.28
N PHE A 12 8.97 28.49 -0.95
CA PHE A 12 9.85 29.08 -1.96
C PHE A 12 9.27 28.69 -3.33
N LYS A 13 8.75 29.67 -4.04
CA LYS A 13 8.21 29.49 -5.39
C LYS A 13 9.24 29.96 -6.41
N LEU A 14 9.78 29.06 -7.20
CA LEU A 14 10.65 29.34 -8.33
C LEU A 14 9.82 29.47 -9.60
N THR A 15 9.93 30.64 -10.28
CA THR A 15 9.25 30.90 -11.55
C THR A 15 10.20 31.73 -12.42
N ASN A 16 10.55 31.25 -13.62
CA ASN A 16 11.46 31.94 -14.54
C ASN A 16 12.77 32.43 -13.88
N ASP A 17 13.40 31.52 -13.12
CA ASP A 17 14.65 31.78 -12.36
C ASP A 17 14.54 32.81 -11.22
N GLU A 18 13.33 33.28 -10.91
CA GLU A 18 13.07 34.16 -9.77
C GLU A 18 12.44 33.39 -8.62
N ILE A 19 12.94 33.62 -7.41
CA ILE A 19 12.42 33.00 -6.18
C ILE A 19 11.54 34.00 -5.43
N THR A 20 10.27 33.62 -5.23
CA THR A 20 9.35 34.33 -4.34
C THR A 20 9.22 33.55 -3.04
N VAL A 21 9.32 34.24 -1.91
CA VAL A 21 9.16 33.62 -0.57
C VAL A 21 7.81 34.02 0.00
N ILE A 22 7.04 33.00 0.44
CA ILE A 22 5.75 33.16 1.07
C ILE A 22 5.86 32.59 2.49
N GLN A 23 5.53 33.38 3.49
CA GLN A 23 5.63 32.99 4.89
C GLN A 23 4.28 32.58 5.47
N SER A 24 4.27 31.52 6.26
CA SER A 24 3.12 31.09 7.07
C SER A 24 3.41 31.24 8.55
N LYS A 25 2.40 31.66 9.32
CA LYS A 25 2.46 31.69 10.78
C LYS A 25 2.34 30.28 11.38
N GLU A 26 1.41 29.49 10.84
CA GLU A 26 1.19 28.10 11.25
C GLU A 26 2.18 27.18 10.53
N ARG A 27 2.55 26.08 11.16
CA ARG A 27 3.40 25.04 10.56
C ARG A 27 2.67 24.33 9.42
N MET A 28 3.34 24.21 8.30
CA MET A 28 2.89 23.46 7.14
C MET A 28 3.49 22.06 7.19
N LEU A 29 2.68 21.04 7.22
CA LEU A 29 3.12 19.64 7.41
C LEU A 29 3.02 18.82 6.13
N CYS A 30 2.08 19.18 5.25
CA CYS A 30 1.88 18.51 3.97
C CYS A 30 1.53 19.55 2.91
N SER A 31 1.90 19.28 1.67
CA SER A 31 1.53 20.14 0.53
C SER A 31 1.43 19.35 -0.76
N ALA A 32 0.51 19.74 -1.63
CA ALA A 32 0.34 19.16 -2.95
C ALA A 32 0.09 20.23 -4.01
N ASN A 33 0.76 20.12 -5.15
CA ASN A 33 0.48 20.94 -6.32
C ASN A 33 -0.43 20.16 -7.26
N ILE A 34 -1.71 20.51 -7.29
CA ILE A 34 -2.73 19.84 -8.08
C ILE A 34 -3.25 20.81 -9.13
N ASN A 35 -3.04 20.52 -10.40
CA ASN A 35 -3.46 21.35 -11.53
C ASN A 35 -3.02 22.83 -11.43
N GLY A 36 -1.81 23.06 -10.89
CA GLY A 36 -1.25 24.40 -10.71
C GLY A 36 -1.70 25.11 -9.43
N ASN A 37 -2.59 24.51 -8.66
CA ASN A 37 -3.03 24.99 -7.36
C ASN A 37 -2.21 24.33 -6.24
N LEU A 38 -1.59 25.12 -5.39
CA LEU A 38 -0.84 24.61 -4.23
C LEU A 38 -1.76 24.53 -3.02
N TYR A 39 -2.05 23.31 -2.60
CA TYR A 39 -2.76 23.01 -1.36
C TYR A 39 -1.75 22.77 -0.24
N VAL A 40 -2.05 23.24 0.94
CA VAL A 40 -1.15 23.14 2.11
C VAL A 40 -1.96 22.79 3.34
N PHE A 41 -1.57 21.72 4.03
CA PHE A 41 -2.10 21.40 5.35
C PHE A 41 -1.30 22.15 6.41
N LYS A 42 -2.01 22.94 7.22
CA LYS A 42 -1.45 23.66 8.35
C LYS A 42 -1.88 22.99 9.67
N GLU A 43 -0.91 22.78 10.52
CA GLU A 43 -1.10 22.15 11.82
C GLU A 43 -2.17 22.89 12.64
N ASN A 44 -3.16 22.17 13.16
CA ASN A 44 -4.30 22.68 13.93
C ASN A 44 -5.19 23.71 13.21
N ALA A 45 -5.04 23.89 11.91
CA ALA A 45 -5.81 24.88 11.16
C ALA A 45 -6.58 24.30 9.96
N GLY A 46 -6.16 23.15 9.43
CA GLY A 46 -6.80 22.49 8.29
C GLY A 46 -6.05 22.70 6.96
N VAL A 47 -6.73 22.48 5.85
CA VAL A 47 -6.16 22.61 4.50
C VAL A 47 -6.47 24.00 3.93
N PHE A 48 -5.48 24.55 3.25
CA PHE A 48 -5.55 25.88 2.62
C PHE A 48 -5.13 25.79 1.15
N LEU A 49 -5.78 26.59 0.32
CA LEU A 49 -5.32 26.91 -1.02
C LEU A 49 -4.41 28.15 -0.96
N GLN A 50 -3.20 28.02 -1.45
CA GLN A 50 -2.25 29.12 -1.53
C GLN A 50 -2.49 29.95 -2.81
N THR A 51 -2.76 31.25 -2.69
CA THR A 51 -3.04 32.15 -3.80
C THR A 51 -2.31 33.48 -3.60
N GLY A 52 -1.34 33.78 -4.46
CA GLY A 52 -0.48 34.95 -4.32
C GLY A 52 0.35 34.91 -3.03
N GLN A 53 0.07 35.79 -2.09
CA GLN A 53 0.65 35.80 -0.74
C GLN A 53 -0.33 35.30 0.34
N LEU A 54 -1.52 34.87 -0.08
CA LEU A 54 -2.62 34.51 0.82
C LEU A 54 -2.78 33.00 0.93
N PHE A 55 -3.33 32.56 2.06
CA PHE A 55 -3.79 31.22 2.31
C PHE A 55 -5.29 31.26 2.53
N ILE A 56 -6.06 30.69 1.61
CA ILE A 56 -7.52 30.62 1.65
C ILE A 56 -7.91 29.29 2.29
N PRO A 57 -8.58 29.26 3.46
CA PRO A 57 -8.97 28.01 4.10
C PRO A 57 -10.01 27.27 3.26
N LEU A 58 -9.87 25.96 3.14
CA LEU A 58 -10.88 25.08 2.60
C LEU A 58 -11.93 24.78 3.68
N ALA A 59 -13.18 25.11 3.40
CA ALA A 59 -14.28 24.96 4.35
C ALA A 59 -14.37 23.52 4.88
N SER A 60 -14.73 23.36 6.16
CA SER A 60 -14.93 22.06 6.81
C SER A 60 -13.66 21.22 7.06
N THR A 61 -12.48 21.61 6.55
CA THR A 61 -11.23 20.90 6.84
C THR A 61 -10.70 21.20 8.24
N GLU A 62 -11.15 22.27 8.88
CA GLU A 62 -10.87 22.56 10.29
C GLU A 62 -11.33 21.46 11.24
N LYS A 63 -12.34 20.67 10.85
CA LYS A 63 -12.86 19.53 11.64
C LYS A 63 -11.83 18.39 11.80
N ILE A 64 -10.91 18.30 10.87
CA ILE A 64 -9.81 17.30 10.87
C ILE A 64 -8.44 17.95 11.04
N SER A 65 -8.40 19.20 11.48
CA SER A 65 -7.16 19.98 11.63
C SER A 65 -6.18 19.42 12.66
N ASN A 66 -6.68 18.67 13.63
CA ASN A 66 -5.88 17.93 14.62
C ASN A 66 -5.43 16.54 14.15
N TYR A 67 -5.85 16.10 12.95
CA TYR A 67 -5.32 14.88 12.33
C TYR A 67 -4.07 15.26 11.55
N HIS A 68 -3.05 14.43 11.63
CA HIS A 68 -1.89 14.63 10.77
C HIS A 68 -2.25 14.15 9.36
N ILE A 69 -2.36 15.08 8.40
CA ILE A 69 -2.54 14.74 6.99
C ILE A 69 -1.17 14.46 6.41
N SER A 70 -0.95 13.23 5.95
CA SER A 70 0.30 12.79 5.33
C SER A 70 0.34 13.07 3.82
N GLU A 71 -0.84 13.03 3.13
CA GLU A 71 -0.89 13.27 1.69
C GLU A 71 -2.20 13.94 1.27
N ILE A 72 -2.14 14.79 0.23
CA ILE A 72 -3.31 15.42 -0.41
C ILE A 72 -3.28 15.02 -1.88
N LEU A 73 -4.30 14.30 -2.35
CA LEU A 73 -4.36 13.78 -3.71
C LEU A 73 -5.54 14.36 -4.49
N PRO A 74 -5.42 14.52 -5.80
CA PRO A 74 -6.56 14.86 -6.65
C PRO A 74 -7.56 13.69 -6.66
N TYR A 75 -8.85 14.02 -6.72
CA TYR A 75 -9.92 13.06 -6.88
C TYR A 75 -10.97 13.60 -7.86
N GLN A 76 -11.90 12.76 -8.30
CA GLN A 76 -12.95 13.06 -9.27
C GLN A 76 -13.55 14.47 -9.09
N ASP A 77 -13.89 15.15 -10.19
CA ASP A 77 -14.62 16.42 -10.22
C ASP A 77 -14.04 17.52 -9.32
N GLN A 78 -12.70 17.67 -9.30
CA GLN A 78 -11.97 18.65 -8.48
C GLN A 78 -12.07 18.42 -6.97
N LYS A 79 -12.46 17.24 -6.53
CA LYS A 79 -12.38 16.83 -5.12
C LYS A 79 -10.94 16.51 -4.72
N LEU A 80 -10.72 16.45 -3.42
CA LEU A 80 -9.44 16.04 -2.87
C LEU A 80 -9.62 14.81 -1.98
N LEU A 81 -8.66 13.90 -2.01
CA LEU A 81 -8.49 12.90 -0.97
C LEU A 81 -7.46 13.41 0.03
N LEU A 82 -7.81 13.35 1.29
CA LEU A 82 -6.97 13.73 2.41
C LEU A 82 -6.60 12.45 3.17
N ILE A 83 -5.35 12.03 3.05
CA ILE A 83 -4.84 10.83 3.71
C ILE A 83 -4.33 11.24 5.09
N THR A 84 -4.88 10.66 6.14
CA THR A 84 -4.47 10.98 7.50
C THR A 84 -3.63 9.85 8.10
N GLU A 85 -2.69 10.18 8.94
CA GLU A 85 -1.74 9.23 9.51
C GLU A 85 -2.43 8.07 10.27
N TYR A 86 -3.47 8.39 11.08
CA TYR A 86 -4.14 7.40 11.95
C TYR A 86 -5.68 7.43 11.91
N HIS A 87 -6.28 8.29 11.09
CA HIS A 87 -7.73 8.47 11.08
C HIS A 87 -8.41 8.03 9.78
N GLY A 88 -7.64 7.35 8.89
CA GLY A 88 -8.14 6.90 7.59
C GLY A 88 -8.12 7.98 6.53
N ILE A 89 -9.01 7.88 5.57
CA ILE A 89 -9.05 8.71 4.36
C ILE A 89 -10.30 9.57 4.40
N TYR A 90 -10.18 10.82 3.96
CA TYR A 90 -11.30 11.75 3.85
C TYR A 90 -11.44 12.27 2.44
N ILE A 91 -12.68 12.51 2.01
CA ILE A 91 -13.00 13.21 0.76
C ILE A 91 -13.39 14.64 1.11
N TYR A 92 -12.75 15.60 0.45
CA TYR A 92 -13.17 16.99 0.41
C TYR A 92 -13.82 17.29 -0.95
N ASP A 93 -15.06 17.76 -0.94
CA ASP A 93 -15.89 18.00 -2.14
C ASP A 93 -16.15 19.50 -2.42
N ASN A 94 -15.20 20.36 -2.10
CA ASN A 94 -15.29 21.83 -2.18
C ASN A 94 -16.16 22.51 -1.13
N SER A 95 -16.90 21.78 -0.31
CA SER A 95 -17.75 22.33 0.74
C SER A 95 -17.75 21.54 2.04
N THR A 96 -17.65 20.23 1.93
CA THR A 96 -17.68 19.31 3.08
C THR A 96 -16.48 18.35 3.09
N THR A 97 -16.12 17.94 4.27
CA THR A 97 -15.09 16.90 4.49
C THR A 97 -15.76 15.71 5.16
N VAL A 98 -15.78 14.59 4.46
CA VAL A 98 -16.43 13.35 4.91
C VAL A 98 -15.46 12.17 4.87
N PRO A 99 -15.53 11.22 5.81
CA PRO A 99 -14.69 10.03 5.76
C PRO A 99 -15.05 9.16 4.55
N LEU A 100 -14.03 8.68 3.86
CA LEU A 100 -14.15 7.57 2.92
C LEU A 100 -14.11 6.27 3.71
N ILE A 101 -15.28 5.68 3.94
CA ILE A 101 -15.40 4.44 4.71
C ILE A 101 -15.05 3.26 3.80
N THR A 102 -14.08 2.46 4.22
CA THR A 102 -13.71 1.20 3.58
C THR A 102 -14.10 0.01 4.48
N GLN A 103 -14.18 -1.17 3.91
CA GLN A 103 -14.46 -2.39 4.70
C GLN A 103 -13.36 -2.69 5.74
N ASN A 104 -12.17 -2.13 5.55
CA ASN A 104 -10.98 -2.36 6.38
C ASN A 104 -10.47 -1.10 7.06
N ASP A 105 -11.35 -0.20 7.45
CA ASP A 105 -11.02 1.00 8.23
C ASP A 105 -10.10 0.76 9.44
N PRO A 106 -10.26 -0.34 10.23
CA PRO A 106 -9.34 -0.65 11.33
C PRO A 106 -7.89 -0.85 10.88
N LEU A 107 -7.67 -1.47 9.71
CA LEU A 107 -6.32 -1.65 9.16
C LEU A 107 -5.72 -0.29 8.81
N LEU A 108 -6.43 0.56 8.07
CA LEU A 108 -5.95 1.90 7.70
C LEU A 108 -5.59 2.73 8.93
N LYS A 109 -6.45 2.73 9.96
CA LYS A 109 -6.22 3.50 11.20
C LYS A 109 -5.08 2.99 12.05
N SER A 110 -4.73 1.71 11.97
CA SER A 110 -3.62 1.11 12.73
C SER A 110 -2.27 1.14 12.03
N SER A 111 -2.27 1.35 10.70
CA SER A 111 -1.10 1.15 9.84
C SER A 111 -0.12 2.31 9.80
N GLN A 112 -0.49 3.50 10.27
CA GLN A 112 0.28 4.73 10.14
C GLN A 112 0.54 5.07 8.67
N LEU A 113 -0.46 5.68 8.00
CA LEU A 113 -0.40 6.03 6.59
C LEU A 113 0.61 7.15 6.39
N TYR A 114 1.56 6.96 5.45
CA TYR A 114 2.71 7.86 5.33
C TYR A 114 2.80 8.56 3.98
N CYS A 115 2.65 7.84 2.88
CA CYS A 115 2.63 8.38 1.52
C CYS A 115 1.52 7.71 0.72
N ALA A 116 1.02 8.37 -0.31
CA ALA A 116 0.01 7.77 -1.17
C ALA A 116 0.06 8.33 -2.60
N GLU A 117 -0.42 7.53 -3.54
CA GLU A 117 -0.63 7.90 -4.93
C GLU A 117 -1.99 7.36 -5.38
N ILE A 118 -2.67 8.08 -6.26
CA ILE A 118 -3.91 7.65 -6.88
C ILE A 118 -3.68 7.40 -8.36
N LYS A 119 -4.17 6.26 -8.84
CA LYS A 119 -4.21 5.96 -10.26
C LYS A 119 -5.52 5.24 -10.57
N ASP A 120 -6.26 5.76 -11.53
CA ASP A 120 -7.61 5.32 -11.86
C ASP A 120 -8.51 5.33 -10.60
N ASP A 121 -9.14 4.21 -10.26
CA ASP A 121 -9.99 4.06 -9.09
C ASP A 121 -9.28 3.41 -7.89
N LYS A 122 -7.94 3.38 -7.88
CA LYS A 122 -7.14 2.77 -6.82
C LYS A 122 -6.29 3.81 -6.10
N ILE A 123 -6.25 3.68 -4.78
CA ILE A 123 -5.33 4.42 -3.91
C ILE A 123 -4.23 3.45 -3.47
N TYR A 124 -3.00 3.79 -3.76
CA TYR A 124 -1.79 3.08 -3.33
C TYR A 124 -1.24 3.81 -2.11
N ILE A 125 -1.14 3.14 -0.97
CA ILE A 125 -0.82 3.75 0.31
C ILE A 125 0.40 3.07 0.91
N GLY A 126 1.49 3.80 1.02
CA GLY A 126 2.65 3.38 1.79
C GLY A 126 2.41 3.65 3.28
N THR A 127 2.70 2.66 4.11
CA THR A 127 2.52 2.74 5.56
C THR A 127 3.82 2.50 6.31
N ILE A 128 3.88 2.92 7.55
CA ILE A 128 5.05 2.64 8.42
C ILE A 128 5.01 1.23 9.00
N LYS A 129 3.82 0.66 9.23
CA LYS A 129 3.69 -0.59 10.00
C LYS A 129 3.24 -1.79 9.17
N SER A 130 2.56 -1.56 8.05
CA SER A 130 1.76 -2.59 7.38
C SER A 130 2.12 -2.81 5.91
N GLY A 131 3.25 -2.24 5.44
CA GLY A 131 3.67 -2.34 4.06
C GLY A 131 2.89 -1.41 3.13
N LEU A 132 2.64 -1.89 1.92
CA LEU A 132 1.80 -1.24 0.93
C LEU A 132 0.35 -1.73 1.08
N ILE A 133 -0.58 -0.79 1.08
CA ILE A 133 -2.02 -1.05 1.00
C ILE A 133 -2.52 -0.49 -0.33
N ILE A 134 -3.25 -1.29 -1.09
CA ILE A 134 -3.96 -0.86 -2.30
C ILE A 134 -5.45 -0.93 -2.00
N ALA A 135 -6.14 0.21 -2.04
CA ALA A 135 -7.56 0.31 -1.79
C ALA A 135 -8.29 0.65 -3.10
N GLU A 136 -9.26 -0.16 -3.49
CA GLU A 136 -10.13 0.12 -4.62
C GLU A 136 -11.31 0.98 -4.16
N ILE A 137 -11.43 2.18 -4.69
CA ILE A 137 -12.39 3.18 -4.19
C ILE A 137 -13.85 2.73 -4.36
N PRO A 138 -14.30 2.23 -5.53
CA PRO A 138 -15.70 1.88 -5.74
C PRO A 138 -16.20 0.71 -4.88
N THR A 139 -15.33 -0.27 -4.62
CA THR A 139 -15.70 -1.49 -3.90
C THR A 139 -15.34 -1.43 -2.42
N GLY A 140 -14.38 -0.59 -2.05
CA GLY A 140 -13.76 -0.56 -0.73
C GLY A 140 -12.89 -1.79 -0.44
N GLU A 141 -12.59 -2.61 -1.45
CA GLU A 141 -11.69 -3.76 -1.30
C GLU A 141 -10.26 -3.30 -1.07
N ILE A 142 -9.54 -4.04 -0.23
CA ILE A 142 -8.15 -3.74 0.12
C ILE A 142 -7.26 -4.95 -0.16
N GLU A 143 -6.14 -4.69 -0.83
CA GLU A 143 -5.01 -5.59 -0.93
C GLU A 143 -3.85 -5.08 -0.09
N GLN A 144 -3.15 -5.98 0.60
CA GLN A 144 -1.99 -5.65 1.42
C GLN A 144 -0.77 -6.44 0.98
N TYR A 145 0.36 -5.73 0.86
CA TYR A 145 1.67 -6.31 0.58
C TYR A 145 2.63 -5.92 1.71
N ASP A 146 3.12 -6.90 2.44
CA ASP A 146 4.01 -6.74 3.59
C ASP A 146 5.19 -7.71 3.52
N ILE A 147 5.96 -7.84 4.60
CA ILE A 147 7.07 -8.80 4.66
C ILE A 147 6.63 -10.24 4.44
N ARG A 148 5.38 -10.61 4.74
CA ARG A 148 4.84 -11.96 4.52
C ARG A 148 4.57 -12.21 3.04
N SER A 149 4.30 -11.18 2.27
CA SER A 149 4.12 -11.24 0.82
C SER A 149 5.40 -10.95 0.04
N GLY A 150 6.54 -10.78 0.73
CA GLY A 150 7.86 -10.68 0.11
C GLY A 150 8.49 -9.29 0.10
N LEU A 151 7.88 -8.28 0.71
CA LEU A 151 8.56 -7.01 0.91
C LEU A 151 9.75 -7.17 1.88
N GLN A 152 10.79 -6.40 1.67
CA GLN A 152 11.96 -6.39 2.55
C GLN A 152 11.67 -5.72 3.90
N ASN A 153 10.75 -4.75 3.92
CA ASN A 153 10.38 -3.98 5.11
C ASN A 153 8.92 -3.52 5.00
N ASN A 154 8.22 -3.41 6.15
CA ASN A 154 6.86 -2.88 6.22
C ASN A 154 6.80 -1.35 6.20
N SER A 155 7.92 -0.66 6.46
CA SER A 155 7.95 0.81 6.40
C SER A 155 8.18 1.27 4.97
N VAL A 156 7.12 1.74 4.33
CA VAL A 156 7.11 2.31 2.98
C VAL A 156 7.13 3.83 3.11
N LEU A 157 8.23 4.46 2.70
CA LEU A 157 8.45 5.90 2.84
C LEU A 157 8.14 6.69 1.56
N SER A 158 8.16 6.01 0.42
CA SER A 158 7.78 6.60 -0.87
C SER A 158 7.26 5.51 -1.80
N LEU A 159 6.44 5.89 -2.76
CA LEU A 159 5.97 4.98 -3.80
C LEU A 159 5.81 5.72 -5.13
N ASN A 160 5.87 4.97 -6.21
CA ASN A 160 5.56 5.45 -7.54
C ASN A 160 4.91 4.34 -8.35
N VAL A 161 3.72 4.60 -8.89
CA VAL A 161 2.95 3.66 -9.69
C VAL A 161 3.23 3.93 -11.17
N THR A 162 3.76 2.92 -11.88
CA THR A 162 4.07 3.03 -13.30
C THR A 162 2.83 2.86 -14.18
N GLU A 163 2.94 3.14 -15.49
CA GLU A 163 1.84 2.97 -16.45
C GLU A 163 1.28 1.55 -16.49
N GLY A 164 2.11 0.52 -16.26
CA GLY A 164 1.70 -0.89 -16.21
C GLY A 164 1.24 -1.38 -14.84
N ASP A 165 0.88 -0.48 -13.92
CA ASP A 165 0.46 -0.75 -12.54
C ASP A 165 1.54 -1.40 -11.65
N ASN A 166 2.77 -1.51 -12.14
CA ASN A 166 3.88 -1.93 -11.32
C ASN A 166 4.31 -0.81 -10.38
N ILE A 167 4.82 -1.15 -9.21
CA ILE A 167 5.03 -0.19 -8.14
C ILE A 167 6.48 -0.22 -7.68
N TRP A 168 7.13 0.94 -7.70
CA TRP A 168 8.38 1.16 -7.01
C TRP A 168 8.11 1.64 -5.59
N LEU A 169 8.75 1.01 -4.62
CA LEU A 169 8.63 1.33 -3.20
C LEU A 169 10.00 1.69 -2.64
N GLY A 170 10.13 2.89 -2.09
CA GLY A 170 11.24 3.27 -1.24
C GLY A 170 10.91 2.86 0.20
N LEU A 171 11.69 1.93 0.73
CA LEU A 171 11.50 1.40 2.08
C LEU A 171 12.46 2.06 3.07
N ASP A 172 12.21 1.93 4.36
CA ASP A 172 13.17 2.35 5.39
C ASP A 172 14.54 1.65 5.22
N ASN A 173 14.53 0.45 4.64
CA ASN A 173 15.74 -0.28 4.30
C ASN A 173 15.66 -0.84 2.88
N GLY A 174 16.07 -0.05 1.89
CA GLY A 174 16.19 -0.46 0.49
C GLY A 174 15.01 -0.07 -0.40
N ILE A 175 14.94 -0.70 -1.56
CA ILE A 175 13.95 -0.45 -2.61
C ILE A 175 13.33 -1.79 -3.01
N SER A 176 12.01 -1.82 -3.12
CA SER A 176 11.26 -2.96 -3.69
C SER A 176 10.56 -2.56 -4.97
N TYR A 177 10.50 -3.50 -5.90
CA TYR A 177 9.70 -3.41 -7.11
C TYR A 177 8.63 -4.49 -7.08
N LEU A 178 7.37 -4.10 -7.18
CA LEU A 178 6.21 -4.98 -7.13
C LEU A 178 5.55 -5.05 -8.52
N GLU A 179 5.51 -6.24 -9.09
CA GLU A 179 4.77 -6.54 -10.32
C GLU A 179 3.37 -7.04 -9.96
N THR A 180 2.37 -6.15 -10.03
CA THR A 180 0.99 -6.48 -9.64
C THR A 180 0.30 -7.41 -10.62
N ASN A 181 0.69 -7.38 -11.90
CA ASN A 181 0.12 -8.18 -12.99
C ASN A 181 0.94 -9.44 -13.31
N SER A 182 1.94 -9.78 -12.50
CA SER A 182 2.75 -10.98 -12.72
C SER A 182 1.89 -12.25 -12.54
N PRO A 183 1.90 -13.18 -13.51
CA PRO A 183 1.26 -14.49 -13.35
C PRO A 183 2.04 -15.39 -12.38
N LEU A 184 3.23 -14.97 -11.96
CA LEU A 184 4.08 -15.69 -11.02
C LEU A 184 3.82 -15.18 -9.61
N SER A 185 3.70 -16.12 -8.67
CA SER A 185 3.55 -15.82 -7.25
C SER A 185 4.62 -16.55 -6.46
N ASN A 186 5.19 -15.86 -5.49
CA ASN A 186 6.15 -16.46 -4.56
C ASN A 186 5.41 -16.97 -3.33
N LEU A 187 5.58 -18.26 -3.01
CA LEU A 187 5.01 -18.92 -1.84
C LEU A 187 5.89 -18.77 -0.58
N TYR A 188 6.70 -17.73 -0.50
CA TYR A 188 7.50 -17.45 0.67
C TYR A 188 6.65 -16.78 1.76
N THR A 189 6.35 -17.51 2.80
CA THR A 189 5.58 -17.02 3.95
C THR A 189 6.50 -16.72 5.11
N GLY A 190 7.20 -15.61 5.07
CA GLY A 190 8.03 -14.97 6.10
C GLY A 190 8.60 -15.84 7.24
N ASN A 191 7.77 -16.33 8.12
CA ASN A 191 8.16 -17.11 9.29
C ASN A 191 8.05 -18.63 9.11
N GLN A 192 7.52 -19.14 7.99
CA GLN A 192 7.35 -20.56 7.74
C GLN A 192 8.29 -21.00 6.62
N ASN A 193 9.40 -21.60 7.00
CA ASN A 193 10.34 -22.18 6.06
C ASN A 193 9.88 -23.60 5.71
N TYR A 194 9.23 -23.77 4.57
CA TYR A 194 8.85 -25.07 4.04
C TYR A 194 9.99 -25.80 3.33
N GLY A 195 11.17 -25.17 3.26
CA GLY A 195 12.35 -25.70 2.58
C GLY A 195 12.32 -25.51 1.08
N VAL A 196 13.15 -26.27 0.40
CA VAL A 196 13.28 -26.26 -1.08
C VAL A 196 12.24 -27.17 -1.68
N GLY A 197 11.40 -26.67 -2.59
CA GLY A 197 10.40 -27.44 -3.31
C GLY A 197 11.02 -28.29 -4.43
N TYR A 198 10.66 -29.59 -4.47
CA TYR A 198 11.13 -30.52 -5.50
C TYR A 198 10.01 -31.01 -6.41
N ALA A 199 8.80 -31.14 -5.89
CA ALA A 199 7.66 -31.64 -6.64
C ALA A 199 6.36 -30.95 -6.23
N SER A 200 5.41 -30.83 -7.15
CA SER A 200 4.05 -30.39 -6.85
C SER A 200 3.05 -31.14 -7.71
N ILE A 201 1.85 -31.34 -7.17
CA ILE A 201 0.75 -31.98 -7.89
C ILE A 201 -0.61 -31.55 -7.32
N ILE A 202 -1.58 -31.36 -8.23
CA ILE A 202 -2.98 -31.16 -7.83
C ILE A 202 -3.67 -32.53 -7.85
N HIS A 203 -4.28 -32.90 -6.71
CA HIS A 203 -4.96 -34.19 -6.60
C HIS A 203 -6.12 -34.11 -5.60
N ASN A 204 -7.30 -34.62 -5.99
CA ASN A 204 -8.49 -34.69 -5.15
C ASN A 204 -8.87 -33.40 -4.42
N GLY A 205 -8.83 -32.24 -5.10
CA GLY A 205 -9.20 -30.93 -4.54
C GLY A 205 -8.15 -30.31 -3.62
N TYR A 206 -6.93 -30.82 -3.66
CA TYR A 206 -5.77 -30.27 -2.94
C TYR A 206 -4.58 -30.11 -3.86
N ILE A 207 -3.74 -29.12 -3.57
CA ILE A 207 -2.39 -29.01 -4.11
C ILE A 207 -1.39 -29.50 -3.07
N TYR A 208 -0.45 -30.34 -3.50
CA TYR A 208 0.60 -30.90 -2.65
C TYR A 208 1.97 -30.38 -3.11
N PHE A 209 2.84 -30.15 -2.13
CA PHE A 209 4.22 -29.69 -2.34
C PHE A 209 5.19 -30.61 -1.61
N GLY A 210 6.01 -31.31 -2.36
CA GLY A 210 7.15 -32.08 -1.85
C GLY A 210 8.36 -31.21 -1.69
N THR A 211 8.93 -31.17 -0.51
CA THR A 211 10.08 -30.34 -0.17
C THR A 211 11.21 -31.15 0.47
N ASN A 212 12.33 -30.51 0.78
CA ASN A 212 13.42 -31.14 1.53
C ASN A 212 13.09 -31.35 3.01
N GLN A 213 11.95 -30.82 3.50
CA GLN A 213 11.52 -30.94 4.91
C GLN A 213 10.30 -31.85 5.09
N GLY A 214 9.56 -32.14 4.02
CA GLY A 214 8.35 -32.95 4.09
C GLY A 214 7.39 -32.72 2.95
N LEU A 215 6.21 -33.35 3.07
CA LEU A 215 5.07 -33.17 2.19
C LEU A 215 4.06 -32.23 2.84
N TYR A 216 3.70 -31.18 2.10
CA TYR A 216 2.72 -30.19 2.54
C TYR A 216 1.55 -30.13 1.57
N TYR A 217 0.40 -29.63 2.02
CA TYR A 217 -0.78 -29.48 1.18
C TYR A 217 -1.64 -28.27 1.55
N SER A 218 -2.45 -27.83 0.60
CA SER A 218 -3.50 -26.82 0.78
C SER A 218 -4.72 -27.16 -0.08
N PRO A 219 -5.93 -26.74 0.27
CA PRO A 219 -7.08 -26.83 -0.63
C PRO A 219 -6.83 -26.16 -1.98
N TRP A 220 -7.36 -26.74 -3.05
CA TRP A 220 -7.28 -26.20 -4.42
C TRP A 220 -8.70 -25.94 -4.96
N PRO A 221 -8.98 -24.81 -5.67
CA PRO A 221 -8.04 -23.72 -5.98
C PRO A 221 -7.68 -22.86 -4.76
N ILE A 222 -6.48 -22.29 -4.77
CA ILE A 222 -6.01 -21.36 -3.75
C ILE A 222 -6.75 -20.03 -3.98
N LYS A 223 -7.52 -19.57 -2.99
CA LYS A 223 -8.29 -18.32 -3.09
C LYS A 223 -7.40 -17.08 -2.94
N ASP A 224 -6.46 -17.13 -2.02
CA ASP A 224 -5.50 -16.05 -1.79
C ASP A 224 -4.13 -16.64 -1.49
N ILE A 225 -3.21 -16.46 -2.44
CA ILE A 225 -1.86 -17.02 -2.36
C ILE A 225 -0.99 -16.30 -1.33
N ARG A 226 -1.31 -15.05 -1.03
CA ARG A 226 -0.57 -14.20 -0.07
C ARG A 226 -0.75 -14.67 1.38
N HIS A 227 -1.87 -15.31 1.66
CA HIS A 227 -2.22 -15.85 2.97
C HIS A 227 -2.24 -17.40 2.97
N LEU A 228 -1.52 -18.01 2.03
CA LEU A 228 -1.45 -19.45 1.93
C LEU A 228 -0.73 -20.06 3.15
N ALA A 229 -1.46 -20.87 3.91
CA ALA A 229 -0.91 -21.68 4.98
C ALA A 229 -0.87 -23.14 4.53
N LEU A 230 0.32 -23.68 4.31
CA LEU A 230 0.50 -25.10 4.00
C LEU A 230 0.41 -25.94 5.26
N ARG A 231 -0.27 -27.06 5.16
CA ARG A 231 -0.42 -28.05 6.25
C ARG A 231 0.50 -29.23 5.99
N PRO A 232 1.26 -29.72 6.98
CA PRO A 232 2.08 -30.90 6.82
C PRO A 232 1.20 -32.15 6.67
N VAL A 233 1.61 -33.07 5.81
CA VAL A 233 1.05 -34.42 5.74
C VAL A 233 1.67 -35.26 6.84
N LYS A 234 0.84 -35.91 7.67
CA LYS A 234 1.31 -36.72 8.79
C LYS A 234 2.17 -37.86 8.30
N ASN A 235 3.28 -38.14 8.99
CA ASN A 235 4.26 -39.17 8.69
C ASN A 235 4.89 -39.09 7.29
N ALA A 236 5.04 -37.86 6.75
CA ALA A 236 5.72 -37.60 5.49
C ALA A 236 6.84 -36.57 5.67
N ASP A 237 7.55 -36.66 6.78
CA ASP A 237 8.75 -35.85 7.08
C ASP A 237 9.94 -36.36 6.28
N GLY A 238 10.87 -35.45 5.94
CA GLY A 238 12.07 -35.75 5.15
C GLY A 238 11.94 -35.27 3.71
N GLN A 239 12.92 -35.65 2.89
CA GLN A 239 13.00 -35.13 1.51
C GLN A 239 12.00 -35.84 0.59
N VAL A 240 11.08 -35.09 0.03
CA VAL A 240 10.07 -35.57 -0.93
C VAL A 240 10.46 -35.17 -2.34
N TRP A 241 10.96 -36.13 -3.10
CA TRP A 241 11.53 -35.90 -4.44
C TRP A 241 10.52 -35.97 -5.57
N ASN A 242 9.48 -36.79 -5.41
CA ASN A 242 8.51 -37.06 -6.47
C ASN A 242 7.11 -37.26 -5.90
N LEU A 243 6.12 -36.80 -6.67
CA LEU A 243 4.70 -36.99 -6.39
C LEU A 243 4.04 -37.53 -7.65
N THR A 244 3.32 -38.66 -7.52
CA THR A 244 2.60 -39.28 -8.63
C THR A 244 1.19 -39.68 -8.19
N ALA A 245 0.18 -39.33 -8.95
CA ALA A 245 -1.19 -39.74 -8.69
C ALA A 245 -1.58 -40.89 -9.63
N ILE A 246 -2.11 -42.00 -9.05
CA ILE A 246 -2.68 -43.10 -9.80
C ILE A 246 -4.09 -43.36 -9.26
N GLY A 247 -5.08 -43.04 -10.08
CA GLY A 247 -6.49 -43.09 -9.66
C GLY A 247 -6.75 -42.13 -8.48
N LYS A 248 -7.17 -42.61 -7.35
CA LYS A 248 -7.43 -41.80 -6.14
C LYS A 248 -6.27 -41.78 -5.16
N THR A 249 -5.17 -42.45 -5.46
CA THR A 249 -4.02 -42.59 -4.56
C THR A 249 -2.89 -41.65 -4.99
N LEU A 250 -2.37 -40.92 -4.05
CA LEU A 250 -1.16 -40.12 -4.23
C LEU A 250 0.04 -40.92 -3.68
N PHE A 251 1.02 -41.16 -4.53
CA PHE A 251 2.30 -41.74 -4.18
C PHE A 251 3.32 -40.65 -3.94
N CYS A 252 4.04 -40.78 -2.85
CA CYS A 252 5.08 -39.85 -2.43
C CYS A 252 6.41 -40.62 -2.36
N GLY A 253 7.34 -40.24 -3.25
CA GLY A 253 8.72 -40.76 -3.21
C GLY A 253 9.56 -39.91 -2.26
N HIS A 254 9.97 -40.51 -1.13
CA HIS A 254 10.85 -39.86 -0.16
C HIS A 254 11.96 -40.81 0.33
N ASN A 255 12.95 -40.26 1.04
CA ASN A 255 14.18 -40.98 1.38
C ASN A 255 14.20 -41.58 2.79
N ASN A 256 13.04 -41.88 3.38
CA ASN A 256 12.93 -42.61 4.67
C ASN A 256 12.38 -44.00 4.45
#